data_f1abb26482e111e6b7e56d1208151c9d
#
_entry.id   f1abb26482e111e6b7e56d1208151c9d
#
_cell.length_a   1.000
_cell.length_b   1.000
_cell.length_c   1.000
_cell.angle_alpha   90.00
_cell.angle_beta   90.00
_cell.angle_gamma   90.00
#
_symmetry.space_group_name_H-M   'P 1'
#
loop_
_entity.id
_entity.type
_entity.pdbx_description
1 polymer ?
#
loop_
_entity_poly.entity_id
_entity_poly.type
_entity_poly.pdbx_seq_one_letter_code
_entity_poly.pdbx_strand_id
1 'polypeptide(L)'
;MTSDNTADSEQQPTNHTKRPGRIVVKLGTNLLTGGKNSLDLKTIGDIIKQVASVKTSGIDVLIVSSGAVAAGQDPLSRTPGKDKLQRGTIAYRQALAALGQPQLMMTFEQLSAE
;
A
#
# COMPACT_ATOMS: atom_id res chain seq x y z
N MET A 1 23.76 -21.57 -34.51
CA MET A 1 23.47 -22.00 -33.24
C MET A 1 23.30 -20.91 -32.26
N THR A 2 24.32 -20.23 -31.97
CA THR A 2 24.31 -19.16 -31.00
C THR A 2 23.44 -17.99 -31.42
N SER A 3 23.18 -17.85 -32.69
CA SER A 3 22.40 -16.74 -33.18
C SER A 3 20.94 -16.78 -32.66
N ASP A 4 20.46 -17.94 -32.33
CA ASP A 4 19.10 -18.03 -31.84
C ASP A 4 18.94 -17.31 -30.51
N ASN A 5 19.89 -17.49 -29.64
CA ASN A 5 19.86 -16.83 -28.34
C ASN A 5 19.97 -15.33 -28.48
N THR A 6 20.73 -14.90 -29.44
CA THR A 6 20.90 -13.48 -29.69
C THR A 6 19.58 -12.85 -30.11
N ALA A 7 18.83 -13.55 -30.94
CA ALA A 7 17.54 -13.04 -31.39
C ALA A 7 16.58 -12.86 -30.22
N ASP A 8 16.60 -13.79 -29.29
CA ASP A 8 15.73 -13.69 -28.14
C ASP A 8 16.07 -12.49 -27.29
N SER A 9 17.33 -12.24 -27.08
CA SER A 9 17.75 -11.11 -26.27
C SER A 9 17.41 -9.79 -26.93
N GLU A 10 17.35 -9.75 -28.22
CA GLU A 10 17.04 -8.52 -28.93
C GLU A 10 15.58 -8.13 -28.78
N GLN A 11 14.71 -9.09 -28.60
CA GLN A 11 13.30 -8.80 -28.50
C GLN A 11 12.95 -8.10 -27.21
N GLN A 12 13.67 -8.41 -26.15
CA GLN A 12 13.38 -7.85 -24.83
C GLN A 12 13.59 -6.35 -24.76
N PRO A 13 14.66 -5.79 -25.29
CA PRO A 13 14.83 -4.35 -25.26
C PRO A 13 13.68 -3.58 -25.87
N THR A 14 13.05 -4.16 -26.88
CA THR A 14 11.93 -3.49 -27.55
C THR A 14 10.78 -3.24 -26.58
N ASN A 15 10.51 -4.21 -25.69
CA ASN A 15 9.45 -4.08 -24.72
C ASN A 15 9.77 -3.03 -23.66
N HIS A 16 11.04 -2.83 -23.37
CA HIS A 16 11.46 -1.89 -22.35
C HIS A 16 11.43 -0.45 -22.80
N THR A 17 11.31 -0.20 -24.10
CA THR A 17 11.28 1.16 -24.61
C THR A 17 9.93 1.82 -24.41
N LYS A 18 8.89 1.04 -24.21
CA LYS A 18 7.54 1.57 -24.03
C LYS A 18 7.27 1.82 -22.55
N ARG A 19 6.83 3.02 -22.25
CA ARG A 19 6.42 3.35 -20.90
C ARG A 19 4.98 2.91 -20.72
N PRO A 20 4.64 2.34 -19.56
CA PRO A 20 3.24 2.02 -19.27
C PRO A 20 2.43 3.29 -19.13
N GLY A 21 1.17 3.24 -19.51
CA GLY A 21 0.25 4.36 -19.28
C GLY A 21 -0.28 4.37 -17.86
N ARG A 22 -0.30 3.22 -17.23
CA ARG A 22 -0.81 3.05 -15.86
C ARG A 22 -0.07 1.92 -15.17
N ILE A 23 0.20 2.11 -13.88
CA ILE A 23 0.77 1.05 -13.06
C ILE A 23 -0.09 0.85 -11.81
N VAL A 24 -0.08 -0.37 -11.31
CA VAL A 24 -0.77 -0.73 -10.06
C VAL A 24 0.29 -1.05 -9.04
N VAL A 25 0.25 -0.36 -7.91
CA VAL A 25 1.17 -0.56 -6.81
C VAL A 25 0.41 -1.21 -5.67
N LYS A 26 0.82 -2.41 -5.30
CA LYS A 26 0.19 -3.14 -4.20
C LYS A 26 1.04 -2.98 -2.95
N LEU A 27 0.42 -2.48 -1.88
CA LEU A 27 1.11 -2.24 -0.61
C LEU A 27 0.56 -3.20 0.44
N GLY A 28 1.40 -4.13 0.89
CA GLY A 28 1.02 -5.11 1.89
C GLY A 28 1.11 -4.56 3.30
N THR A 29 0.49 -5.28 4.25
CA THR A 29 0.43 -4.85 5.64
C THR A 29 1.81 -4.70 6.28
N ASN A 30 2.70 -5.66 6.05
CA ASN A 30 4.02 -5.60 6.67
C ASN A 30 4.83 -4.39 6.21
N LEU A 31 4.67 -4.01 4.96
CA LEU A 31 5.34 -2.83 4.43
C LEU A 31 4.80 -1.56 5.11
N LEU A 32 3.49 -1.48 5.23
CA LEU A 32 2.85 -0.27 5.77
C LEU A 32 3.02 -0.12 7.27
N THR A 33 3.31 -1.20 7.97
CA THR A 33 3.44 -1.20 9.43
C THR A 33 4.89 -1.32 9.89
N GLY A 34 5.80 -1.68 8.99
CA GLY A 34 7.17 -1.99 9.39
C GLY A 34 7.23 -3.21 10.31
N GLY A 35 6.24 -4.11 10.21
CA GLY A 35 6.15 -5.29 11.07
C GLY A 35 5.54 -5.04 12.44
N LYS A 36 5.00 -3.84 12.66
CA LYS A 36 4.40 -3.46 13.95
C LYS A 36 2.88 -3.50 13.86
N ASN A 37 2.22 -3.04 14.94
CA ASN A 37 0.76 -3.03 15.02
C ASN A 37 0.14 -1.70 14.61
N SER A 38 0.93 -0.77 14.13
CA SER A 38 0.45 0.53 13.71
C SER A 38 1.11 0.92 12.40
N LEU A 39 0.54 1.89 11.71
CA LEU A 39 1.08 2.36 10.44
C LEU A 39 2.41 3.07 10.66
N ASP A 40 3.35 2.78 9.77
CA ASP A 40 4.66 3.43 9.77
C ASP A 40 4.58 4.63 8.82
N LEU A 41 4.38 5.81 9.39
CA LEU A 41 4.15 7.03 8.63
C LEU A 41 5.34 7.40 7.76
N LYS A 42 6.54 7.12 8.23
CA LYS A 42 7.73 7.43 7.45
C LYS A 42 7.78 6.60 6.17
N THR A 43 7.55 5.30 6.31
CA THR A 43 7.54 4.40 5.16
C THR A 43 6.45 4.79 4.17
N ILE A 44 5.24 5.06 4.67
CA ILE A 44 4.13 5.46 3.81
C ILE A 44 4.45 6.77 3.11
N GLY A 45 5.02 7.72 3.83
CA GLY A 45 5.41 9.00 3.23
C GLY A 45 6.43 8.84 2.12
N ASP A 46 7.42 7.97 2.32
CA ASP A 46 8.42 7.70 1.30
C ASP A 46 7.80 7.07 0.05
N ILE A 47 6.86 6.14 0.25
CA ILE A 47 6.15 5.52 -0.87
C ILE A 47 5.34 6.56 -1.64
N ILE A 48 4.64 7.43 -0.93
CA ILE A 48 3.83 8.48 -1.56
C ILE A 48 4.70 9.40 -2.41
N LYS A 49 5.89 9.75 -1.92
CA LYS A 49 6.82 10.58 -2.69
C LYS A 49 7.23 9.90 -3.98
N GLN A 50 7.52 8.61 -3.92
CA GLN A 50 7.88 7.85 -5.11
C GLN A 50 6.72 7.78 -6.09
N VAL A 51 5.51 7.54 -5.59
CA VAL A 51 4.31 7.49 -6.43
C VAL A 51 4.08 8.85 -7.09
N ALA A 52 4.22 9.92 -6.33
CA ALA A 52 4.05 11.28 -6.87
C ALA A 52 5.06 11.56 -7.99
N SER A 53 6.28 11.10 -7.83
CA SER A 53 7.31 11.26 -8.85
C SER A 53 6.93 10.55 -10.14
N VAL A 54 6.44 9.31 -10.02
CA VAL A 54 6.00 8.53 -11.18
C VAL A 54 4.81 9.22 -11.86
N LYS A 55 3.85 9.68 -11.07
CA LYS A 55 2.67 10.36 -11.60
C LYS A 55 3.04 11.64 -12.32
N THR A 56 3.98 12.39 -11.79
CA THR A 56 4.46 13.62 -12.42
C THR A 56 5.07 13.34 -13.78
N SER A 57 5.61 12.14 -13.98
CA SER A 57 6.19 11.77 -15.27
C SER A 57 5.13 11.39 -16.32
N GLY A 58 3.84 11.48 -15.98
CA GLY A 58 2.75 11.22 -16.92
C GLY A 58 2.15 9.83 -16.85
N ILE A 59 2.50 9.05 -15.84
CA ILE A 59 1.98 7.70 -15.66
C ILE A 59 0.90 7.71 -14.59
N ASP A 60 -0.26 7.14 -14.90
CA ASP A 60 -1.31 6.96 -13.88
C ASP A 60 -0.88 5.89 -12.90
N VAL A 61 -1.15 6.13 -11.62
CA VAL A 61 -0.81 5.18 -10.56
C VAL A 61 -2.06 4.84 -9.77
N LEU A 62 -2.32 3.54 -9.65
CA LEU A 62 -3.38 3.02 -8.80
C LEU A 62 -2.73 2.30 -7.62
N ILE A 63 -3.07 2.71 -6.41
CA ILE A 63 -2.55 2.08 -5.20
C ILE A 63 -3.60 1.12 -4.66
N VAL A 64 -3.20 -0.13 -4.44
CA VAL A 64 -4.01 -1.14 -3.77
C VAL A 64 -3.37 -1.41 -2.43
N SER A 65 -4.06 -1.08 -1.35
CA SER A 65 -3.45 -1.08 -0.03
C SER A 65 -4.15 -2.04 0.91
N SER A 66 -3.36 -2.78 1.67
CA SER A 66 -3.80 -3.48 2.87
C SER A 66 -3.60 -2.55 4.07
N GLY A 67 -3.73 -3.09 5.28
CA GLY A 67 -3.36 -2.36 6.49
C GLY A 67 -4.50 -1.78 7.29
N ALA A 68 -5.76 -1.98 6.83
CA ALA A 68 -6.90 -1.44 7.58
C ALA A 68 -7.01 -2.02 8.98
N VAL A 69 -6.73 -3.32 9.14
CA VAL A 69 -6.77 -3.95 10.46
C VAL A 69 -5.73 -3.33 11.38
N ALA A 70 -4.51 -3.17 10.90
CA ALA A 70 -3.46 -2.54 11.70
C ALA A 70 -3.79 -1.08 12.02
N ALA A 71 -4.34 -0.37 11.06
CA ALA A 71 -4.73 1.03 11.26
C ALA A 71 -5.85 1.18 12.27
N GLY A 72 -6.63 0.11 12.51
CA GLY A 72 -7.73 0.15 13.47
C GLY A 72 -7.33 -0.04 14.92
N GLN A 73 -6.08 -0.43 15.21
CA GLN A 73 -5.65 -0.69 16.57
C GLN A 73 -5.78 0.54 17.46
N ASP A 74 -5.31 1.66 16.98
CA ASP A 74 -5.34 2.89 17.77
C ASP A 74 -6.77 3.41 17.95
N PRO A 75 -7.59 3.57 16.90
CA PRO A 75 -8.99 3.96 17.11
C PRO A 75 -9.76 3.00 18.00
N LEU A 76 -9.52 1.69 17.89
CA LEU A 76 -10.24 0.73 18.73
C LEU A 76 -9.87 0.92 20.19
N SER A 77 -8.60 1.24 20.50
CA SER A 77 -8.16 1.42 21.88
C SER A 77 -8.89 2.56 22.56
N ARG A 78 -9.43 3.51 21.79
CA ARG A 78 -10.16 4.65 22.32
C ARG A 78 -11.67 4.48 22.25
N THR A 79 -12.14 3.32 21.79
CA THR A 79 -13.57 3.09 21.59
C THR A 79 -14.18 2.55 22.88
N PRO A 80 -15.30 3.14 23.38
CA PRO A 80 -16.02 2.57 24.50
C PRO A 80 -16.57 1.20 24.15
N GLY A 81 -16.52 0.29 25.12
CA GLY A 81 -17.05 -1.06 24.92
C GLY A 81 -16.11 -2.00 24.18
N LYS A 82 -14.88 -1.59 23.92
CA LYS A 82 -13.91 -2.44 23.25
C LYS A 82 -13.68 -3.77 23.97
N ASP A 83 -13.86 -3.79 25.28
CA ASP A 83 -13.63 -4.99 26.07
C ASP A 83 -14.65 -6.08 25.81
N LYS A 84 -15.76 -5.74 25.18
CA LYS A 84 -16.78 -6.72 24.76
C LYS A 84 -16.35 -7.54 23.56
N LEU A 85 -15.29 -7.11 22.88
CA LEU A 85 -14.76 -7.82 21.73
C LEU A 85 -13.62 -8.71 22.17
N GLN A 86 -13.72 -9.99 21.84
CA GLN A 86 -12.68 -10.94 22.17
C GLN A 86 -11.59 -10.94 21.11
N ARG A 87 -10.35 -10.74 21.53
CA ARG A 87 -9.20 -10.76 20.62
C ARG A 87 -9.13 -12.10 19.89
N GLY A 88 -8.71 -12.03 18.63
CA GLY A 88 -8.54 -13.21 17.81
C GLY A 88 -9.82 -13.70 17.15
N THR A 89 -10.95 -13.08 17.43
CA THR A 89 -12.21 -13.45 16.78
C THR A 89 -12.36 -12.70 15.45
N ILE A 90 -13.24 -13.22 14.60
CA ILE A 90 -13.59 -12.56 13.34
C ILE A 90 -14.22 -11.20 13.63
N ALA A 91 -15.09 -11.14 14.64
CA ALA A 91 -15.74 -9.88 15.01
C ALA A 91 -14.71 -8.83 15.42
N TYR A 92 -13.68 -9.23 16.15
CA TYR A 92 -12.61 -8.33 16.55
C TYR A 92 -11.89 -7.77 15.31
N ARG A 93 -11.54 -8.65 14.38
CA ARG A 93 -10.86 -8.23 13.15
C ARG A 93 -11.72 -7.33 12.29
N GLN A 94 -13.01 -7.61 12.21
CA GLN A 94 -13.95 -6.77 11.46
C GLN A 94 -14.05 -5.38 12.08
N ALA A 95 -14.08 -5.30 13.40
CA ALA A 95 -14.10 -4.01 14.09
C ALA A 95 -12.82 -3.22 13.79
N LEU A 96 -11.67 -3.90 13.85
CA LEU A 96 -10.40 -3.24 13.51
C LEU A 96 -10.40 -2.72 12.08
N ALA A 97 -10.86 -3.52 11.14
CA ALA A 97 -10.90 -3.11 9.75
C ALA A 97 -11.84 -1.93 9.53
N ALA A 98 -13.01 -1.96 10.16
CA ALA A 98 -14.01 -0.90 10.02
C ALA A 98 -13.51 0.43 10.59
N LEU A 99 -12.82 0.39 11.72
CA LEU A 99 -12.24 1.59 12.32
C LEU A 99 -10.97 2.03 11.60
N GLY A 100 -10.24 1.08 11.04
CA GLY A 100 -8.96 1.35 10.42
C GLY A 100 -9.04 1.87 9.01
N GLN A 101 -10.05 1.51 8.25
CA GLN A 101 -10.13 1.93 6.85
C GLN A 101 -10.20 3.45 6.71
N PRO A 102 -11.06 4.17 7.45
CA PRO A 102 -11.03 5.63 7.39
C PRO A 102 -9.68 6.21 7.84
N GLN A 103 -9.08 5.62 8.86
CA GLN A 103 -7.79 6.06 9.37
C GLN A 103 -6.70 5.89 8.31
N LEU A 104 -6.71 4.77 7.61
CA LEU A 104 -5.76 4.50 6.54
C LEU A 104 -5.92 5.50 5.40
N MET A 105 -7.16 5.76 4.98
CA MET A 105 -7.42 6.73 3.91
C MET A 105 -7.01 8.13 4.32
N MET A 106 -7.30 8.50 5.56
CA MET A 106 -6.92 9.81 6.08
C MET A 106 -5.39 9.97 6.11
N THR A 107 -4.68 8.90 6.49
CA THR A 107 -3.21 8.92 6.50
C THR A 107 -2.66 9.16 5.10
N PHE A 108 -3.18 8.45 4.09
CA PHE A 108 -2.75 8.65 2.72
C PHE A 108 -3.06 10.09 2.26
N GLU A 109 -4.23 10.59 2.61
CA GLU A 109 -4.62 11.94 2.24
C GLU A 109 -3.70 12.99 2.85
N GLN A 110 -3.44 12.87 4.15
CA GLN A 110 -2.60 13.83 4.85
C GLN A 110 -1.17 13.84 4.33
N LEU A 111 -0.60 12.65 4.11
CA LEU A 111 0.77 12.55 3.62
C LEU A 111 0.90 12.98 2.17
N SER A 112 -0.18 12.85 1.40
CA SER A 112 -0.18 13.28 0.00
C SER A 112 -0.27 14.80 -0.14
N ALA A 113 -0.77 15.47 0.88
CA ALA A 113 -0.91 16.92 0.85
C ALA A 113 0.41 17.64 1.12
N GLU A 114 1.39 16.92 1.63
CA GLU A 114 2.71 17.48 1.86
C GLU A 114 3.52 17.46 0.56
#